data_8b0d69f41967c59efede75e93d106521
#
_entry.id   8b0d69f41967c59efede75e93d106521
#
_cell.length_a   1.000
_cell.length_b   1.000
_cell.length_c   1.000
_cell.angle_alpha   90.00
_cell.angle_beta   90.00
_cell.angle_gamma   90.00
#
_symmetry.space_group_name_H-M   'P 1'
#
loop_
_entity.id
_entity.type
_entity.pdbx_description
1 polymer ?
#
loop_
_entity_poly.entity_id
_entity_poly.type
_entity_poly.pdbx_seq_one_letter_code
_entity_poly.pdbx_strand_id
1 'polypeptide(L)'
;MYKVYLKPNKEESLKRFHPWVFSGAIAHFDGEPEEGEVVEIYTSKKEFIAKGHFQIGSIAVRVLTFRQEEEINADFWKRKLSIAYDMRRSIGIAGNPTNNTYRLVHGEGDNLPGLVIDIYACTAVMQAHSAGMHLDRMAIADALTEVMGSQIDNIYYKSETTLPFKADLYPENGFLKGGSTDNVAMEYGLKFHIDWLKGQKTGFFYRTHDYYTKHIRSR
;
A
#
# COMPACT_ATOMS: atom_id res chain seq x y z
N MET A 1 -2.42 7.29 22.52
CA MET A 1 -2.13 7.61 21.09
C MET A 1 -1.53 9.02 21.08
N TYR A 2 -0.40 9.23 20.43
CA TYR A 2 0.28 10.52 20.33
C TYR A 2 -0.48 11.49 19.43
N LYS A 3 -0.32 12.78 19.69
CA LYS A 3 -1.00 13.82 18.94
C LYS A 3 -0.01 14.75 18.24
N VAL A 4 -0.36 15.11 17.02
CA VAL A 4 0.41 16.02 16.16
C VAL A 4 -0.43 17.28 15.95
N TYR A 5 0.09 18.43 16.32
CA TYR A 5 -0.59 19.70 16.13
C TYR A 5 0.02 20.47 14.97
N LEU A 6 -0.85 20.91 14.05
CA LEU A 6 -0.43 21.67 12.89
C LEU A 6 -0.25 23.16 13.24
N LYS A 7 0.63 23.83 12.49
CA LYS A 7 0.72 25.28 12.48
C LYS A 7 -0.57 25.89 11.93
N PRO A 8 -0.93 27.13 12.31
CA PRO A 8 -2.09 27.82 11.77
C PRO A 8 -2.12 27.81 10.24
N ASN A 9 -3.28 27.52 9.66
CA ASN A 9 -3.54 27.49 8.21
C ASN A 9 -2.76 26.41 7.43
N LYS A 10 -2.23 25.37 8.11
CA LYS A 10 -1.55 24.24 7.44
C LYS A 10 -2.45 23.02 7.25
N GLU A 11 -3.70 23.09 7.69
CA GLU A 11 -4.72 22.03 7.57
C GLU A 11 -5.42 21.98 6.20
N GLU A 12 -5.26 22.99 5.35
CA GLU A 12 -6.05 23.14 4.11
C GLU A 12 -5.89 21.99 3.11
N SER A 13 -4.68 21.41 3.01
CA SER A 13 -4.47 20.23 2.16
C SER A 13 -5.19 19.00 2.69
N LEU A 14 -5.18 18.81 4.03
CA LEU A 14 -5.85 17.68 4.67
C LEU A 14 -7.38 17.81 4.61
N LYS A 15 -7.95 19.01 4.69
CA LYS A 15 -9.37 19.27 4.47
C LYS A 15 -9.82 18.90 3.04
N ARG A 16 -8.89 18.85 2.10
CA ARG A 16 -9.09 18.37 0.73
C ARG A 16 -8.68 16.90 0.56
N PHE A 17 -8.57 16.16 1.64
CA PHE A 17 -8.20 14.74 1.69
C PHE A 17 -6.81 14.40 1.13
N HIS A 18 -5.87 15.34 1.18
CA HIS A 18 -4.48 15.06 0.82
C HIS A 18 -3.87 14.10 1.87
N PRO A 19 -3.25 12.98 1.45
CA PRO A 19 -2.86 11.91 2.38
C PRO A 19 -1.54 12.15 3.12
N TRP A 20 -0.90 13.31 2.96
CA TRP A 20 0.42 13.59 3.57
C TRP A 20 0.41 14.83 4.45
N VAL A 21 1.07 14.70 5.62
CA VAL A 21 1.46 15.82 6.46
C VAL A 21 2.96 16.02 6.32
N PHE A 22 3.37 17.17 5.83
CA PHE A 22 4.79 17.52 5.73
C PHE A 22 5.33 18.02 7.08
N SER A 23 6.57 17.69 7.41
CA SER A 23 7.22 18.09 8.67
C SER A 23 7.20 19.60 8.90
N GLY A 24 7.32 20.41 7.85
CA GLY A 24 7.20 21.86 7.91
C GLY A 24 5.83 22.40 8.33
N ALA A 25 4.76 21.59 8.25
CA ALA A 25 3.41 21.94 8.67
C ALA A 25 3.15 21.70 10.17
N ILE A 26 4.02 20.92 10.84
CA ILE A 26 3.85 20.53 12.24
C ILE A 26 4.38 21.65 13.16
N ALA A 27 3.58 22.01 14.15
CA ALA A 27 3.96 22.94 15.21
C ALA A 27 4.68 22.22 16.36
N HIS A 28 4.06 21.15 16.88
CA HIS A 28 4.61 20.32 17.95
C HIS A 28 3.91 18.96 18.02
N PHE A 29 4.51 18.05 18.74
CA PHE A 29 3.97 16.77 19.14
C PHE A 29 3.56 16.81 20.63
N ASP A 30 2.51 16.07 20.98
CA ASP A 30 2.18 15.74 22.37
C ASP A 30 2.69 14.30 22.59
N GLY A 31 3.92 14.22 23.16
CA GLY A 31 4.71 13.01 23.29
C GLY A 31 5.75 12.80 22.18
N GLU A 32 6.41 11.66 22.19
CA GLU A 32 7.50 11.29 21.28
C GLU A 32 7.13 9.99 20.54
N PRO A 33 6.40 10.07 19.41
CA PRO A 33 6.03 8.87 18.66
C PRO A 33 7.26 8.22 18.03
N GLU A 34 7.28 6.90 18.03
CA GLU A 34 8.25 6.11 17.30
C GLU A 34 7.89 5.99 15.81
N GLU A 35 8.89 5.66 14.98
CA GLU A 35 8.71 5.41 13.54
C GLU A 35 7.64 4.34 13.30
N GLY A 36 6.64 4.68 12.49
CA GLY A 36 5.55 3.79 12.12
C GLY A 36 4.35 3.78 13.05
N GLU A 37 4.43 4.42 14.23
CA GLU A 37 3.30 4.52 15.14
C GLU A 37 2.15 5.33 14.56
N VAL A 38 0.92 4.95 14.92
CA VAL A 38 -0.28 5.71 14.58
C VAL A 38 -0.40 6.93 15.48
N VAL A 39 -0.52 8.09 14.84
CA VAL A 39 -0.71 9.39 15.51
C VAL A 39 -2.01 10.03 15.05
N GLU A 40 -2.60 10.85 15.94
CA GLU A 40 -3.75 11.71 15.63
C GLU A 40 -3.27 13.11 15.23
N ILE A 41 -3.90 13.69 14.22
CA ILE A 41 -3.55 15.00 13.68
C ILE A 41 -4.65 15.99 14.03
N TYR A 42 -4.24 17.13 14.59
CA TYR A 42 -5.11 18.20 15.05
C TYR A 42 -4.72 19.54 14.43
N THR A 43 -5.72 20.40 14.24
CA THR A 43 -5.49 21.82 13.89
C THR A 43 -4.79 22.55 15.03
N SER A 44 -4.33 23.79 14.78
CA SER A 44 -3.85 24.71 15.82
C SER A 44 -4.93 25.06 16.85
N LYS A 45 -6.22 24.86 16.54
CA LYS A 45 -7.37 25.04 17.43
C LYS A 45 -7.76 23.76 18.20
N LYS A 46 -6.95 22.70 18.09
CA LYS A 46 -7.20 21.39 18.72
C LYS A 46 -8.43 20.66 18.17
N GLU A 47 -8.81 20.91 16.92
CA GLU A 47 -9.83 20.17 16.22
C GLU A 47 -9.19 18.97 15.52
N PHE A 48 -9.77 17.77 15.66
CA PHE A 48 -9.30 16.57 14.99
C PHE A 48 -9.42 16.71 13.48
N ILE A 49 -8.43 16.17 12.74
CA ILE A 49 -8.45 16.12 11.26
C ILE A 49 -8.31 14.69 10.75
N ALA A 50 -7.30 13.94 11.21
CA ALA A 50 -6.94 12.66 10.63
C ALA A 50 -6.14 11.78 11.59
N LYS A 51 -5.97 10.50 11.23
CA LYS A 51 -4.99 9.57 11.83
C LYS A 51 -4.10 9.00 10.74
N GLY A 52 -2.86 8.69 11.09
CA GLY A 52 -1.93 8.07 10.16
C GLY A 52 -0.62 7.66 10.81
N HIS A 53 0.26 7.03 10.00
CA HIS A 53 1.57 6.59 10.44
C HIS A 53 2.56 7.74 10.49
N PHE A 54 3.20 7.91 11.63
CA PHE A 54 4.32 8.83 11.79
C PHE A 54 5.59 8.27 11.13
N GLN A 55 6.41 9.18 10.60
CA GLN A 55 7.72 8.85 10.03
C GLN A 55 8.67 10.04 10.09
N ILE A 56 9.92 9.79 10.44
CA ILE A 56 10.99 10.80 10.40
C ILE A 56 11.34 11.12 8.95
N GLY A 57 11.10 12.35 8.52
CA GLY A 57 11.37 12.79 7.15
C GLY A 57 10.54 13.99 6.71
N SER A 58 10.58 14.30 5.40
CA SER A 58 9.80 15.40 4.84
C SER A 58 8.29 15.14 4.89
N ILE A 59 7.85 13.90 4.63
CA ILE A 59 6.47 13.46 4.86
C ILE A 59 6.44 12.85 6.26
N ALA A 60 6.02 13.65 7.24
CA ALA A 60 6.05 13.26 8.64
C ALA A 60 4.85 12.40 9.05
N VAL A 61 3.69 12.51 8.39
CA VAL A 61 2.58 11.59 8.62
C VAL A 61 1.94 11.20 7.29
N ARG A 62 1.69 9.90 7.12
CA ARG A 62 0.88 9.35 6.03
C ARG A 62 -0.48 9.01 6.57
N VAL A 63 -1.49 9.75 6.12
CA VAL A 63 -2.88 9.65 6.60
C VAL A 63 -3.52 8.35 6.13
N LEU A 64 -4.11 7.61 7.05
CA LEU A 64 -4.85 6.38 6.82
C LEU A 64 -6.37 6.60 6.86
N THR A 65 -6.82 7.51 7.75
CA THR A 65 -8.24 7.84 7.91
C THR A 65 -8.45 9.28 8.34
N PHE A 66 -9.59 9.83 7.93
CA PHE A 66 -10.10 11.14 8.34
C PHE A 66 -11.25 11.02 9.36
N ARG A 67 -11.46 9.83 9.93
CA ARG A 67 -12.51 9.55 10.92
C ARG A 67 -11.86 9.31 12.27
N GLN A 68 -12.32 10.06 13.28
CA GLN A 68 -11.73 9.99 14.62
C GLN A 68 -12.05 8.67 15.32
N GLU A 69 -13.26 8.15 15.13
CA GLU A 69 -13.73 6.89 15.71
C GLU A 69 -13.13 5.64 15.08
N GLU A 70 -12.47 5.78 13.92
CA GLU A 70 -11.93 4.65 13.19
C GLU A 70 -10.61 4.17 13.80
N GLU A 71 -10.55 2.91 14.19
CA GLU A 71 -9.36 2.26 14.70
C GLU A 71 -8.57 1.61 13.56
N ILE A 72 -7.24 1.71 13.61
CA ILE A 72 -6.34 1.03 12.67
C ILE A 72 -6.03 -0.36 13.23
N ASN A 73 -6.89 -1.31 12.89
CA ASN A 73 -6.86 -2.70 13.35
C ASN A 73 -7.07 -3.67 12.17
N ALA A 74 -7.26 -4.96 12.45
CA ALA A 74 -7.47 -5.98 11.42
C ALA A 74 -8.68 -5.67 10.52
N ASP A 75 -9.79 -5.21 11.09
CA ASP A 75 -11.01 -4.86 10.34
C ASP A 75 -10.79 -3.65 9.43
N PHE A 76 -9.96 -2.69 9.86
CA PHE A 76 -9.55 -1.57 9.02
C PHE A 76 -8.82 -2.04 7.76
N TRP A 77 -7.79 -2.89 7.92
CA TRP A 77 -7.03 -3.42 6.79
C TRP A 77 -7.91 -4.24 5.85
N LYS A 78 -8.75 -5.11 6.40
CA LYS A 78 -9.69 -5.92 5.64
C LYS A 78 -10.64 -5.05 4.80
N ARG A 79 -11.24 -4.03 5.41
CA ARG A 79 -12.15 -3.12 4.72
C ARG A 79 -11.44 -2.33 3.62
N LYS A 80 -10.23 -1.81 3.86
CA LYS A 80 -9.46 -1.06 2.87
C LYS A 80 -9.07 -1.94 1.68
N LEU A 81 -8.62 -3.15 1.93
CA LEU A 81 -8.25 -4.11 0.88
C LEU A 81 -9.49 -4.60 0.10
N SER A 82 -10.63 -4.79 0.77
CA SER A 82 -11.89 -5.12 0.09
C SER A 82 -12.31 -4.02 -0.88
N ILE A 83 -12.25 -2.74 -0.47
CA ILE A 83 -12.58 -1.60 -1.33
C ILE A 83 -11.64 -1.58 -2.57
N ALA A 84 -10.33 -1.78 -2.37
CA ALA A 84 -9.38 -1.83 -3.47
C ALA A 84 -9.68 -3.00 -4.42
N TYR A 85 -9.99 -4.17 -3.90
CA TYR A 85 -10.33 -5.35 -4.69
C TYR A 85 -11.65 -5.18 -5.47
N ASP A 86 -12.69 -4.67 -4.81
CA ASP A 86 -13.99 -4.41 -5.45
C ASP A 86 -13.88 -3.37 -6.57
N MET A 87 -13.03 -2.36 -6.40
CA MET A 87 -12.72 -1.41 -7.47
C MET A 87 -12.14 -2.14 -8.70
N ARG A 88 -11.14 -3.03 -8.51
CA ARG A 88 -10.53 -3.81 -9.63
C ARG A 88 -11.51 -4.77 -10.27
N ARG A 89 -12.43 -5.32 -9.50
CA ARG A 89 -13.53 -6.15 -10.02
C ARG A 89 -14.52 -5.32 -10.84
N SER A 90 -14.94 -4.18 -10.35
CA SER A 90 -15.93 -3.32 -11.01
C SER A 90 -15.50 -2.82 -12.38
N ILE A 91 -14.18 -2.64 -12.58
CA ILE A 91 -13.60 -2.23 -13.87
C ILE A 91 -13.10 -3.42 -14.71
N GLY A 92 -13.40 -4.68 -14.30
CA GLY A 92 -13.09 -5.88 -15.05
C GLY A 92 -11.62 -6.30 -15.10
N ILE A 93 -10.78 -5.76 -14.19
CA ILE A 93 -9.36 -6.12 -14.09
C ILE A 93 -9.19 -7.38 -13.24
N ALA A 94 -9.85 -7.45 -12.08
CA ALA A 94 -9.86 -8.63 -11.22
C ALA A 94 -11.05 -9.53 -11.54
N GLY A 95 -10.90 -10.85 -11.32
CA GLY A 95 -11.93 -11.85 -11.63
C GLY A 95 -12.16 -12.08 -13.13
N ASN A 96 -11.23 -11.64 -13.97
CA ASN A 96 -11.29 -11.79 -15.42
C ASN A 96 -10.59 -13.10 -15.83
N PRO A 97 -11.24 -14.00 -16.60
CA PRO A 97 -10.64 -15.29 -16.97
C PRO A 97 -9.43 -15.17 -17.89
N THR A 98 -9.24 -14.04 -18.56
CA THR A 98 -8.10 -13.77 -19.45
C THR A 98 -7.03 -12.88 -18.80
N ASN A 99 -7.22 -12.47 -17.54
CA ASN A 99 -6.31 -11.59 -16.83
C ASN A 99 -6.23 -11.96 -15.34
N ASN A 100 -5.05 -12.36 -14.89
CA ASN A 100 -4.75 -12.62 -13.48
C ASN A 100 -3.49 -11.86 -13.01
N THR A 101 -3.16 -10.77 -13.72
CA THR A 101 -2.00 -9.92 -13.46
C THR A 101 -2.46 -8.46 -13.36
N TYR A 102 -2.40 -7.89 -12.14
CA TYR A 102 -2.86 -6.52 -11.93
C TYR A 102 -2.34 -5.93 -10.62
N ARG A 103 -2.33 -4.59 -10.55
CA ARG A 103 -2.08 -3.86 -9.30
C ARG A 103 -3.35 -3.80 -8.45
N LEU A 104 -3.31 -4.48 -7.31
CA LEU A 104 -4.40 -4.47 -6.34
C LEU A 104 -4.39 -3.20 -5.48
N VAL A 105 -3.22 -2.77 -5.00
CA VAL A 105 -3.08 -1.56 -4.19
C VAL A 105 -2.03 -0.65 -4.81
N HIS A 106 -2.39 0.62 -5.01
CA HIS A 106 -1.54 1.67 -5.57
C HIS A 106 -1.38 2.85 -4.61
N GLY A 107 -0.89 2.59 -3.40
CA GLY A 107 -0.53 3.62 -2.44
C GLY A 107 -1.64 4.65 -2.20
N GLU A 108 -1.33 5.90 -2.46
CA GLU A 108 -2.21 7.05 -2.27
C GLU A 108 -3.51 6.95 -3.09
N GLY A 109 -3.46 6.34 -4.27
CA GLY A 109 -4.63 6.14 -5.13
C GLY A 109 -5.71 5.26 -4.51
N ASP A 110 -5.33 4.37 -3.60
CA ASP A 110 -6.24 3.50 -2.86
C ASP A 110 -6.40 3.92 -1.38
N ASN A 111 -5.97 5.13 -1.02
CA ASN A 111 -5.95 5.63 0.36
C ASN A 111 -5.19 4.71 1.34
N LEU A 112 -4.10 4.11 0.86
CA LEU A 112 -3.14 3.29 1.59
C LEU A 112 -1.71 3.79 1.32
N PRO A 113 -1.38 5.06 1.67
CA PRO A 113 -0.14 5.70 1.28
C PRO A 113 1.08 4.93 1.78
N GLY A 114 1.96 4.58 0.83
CA GLY A 114 3.15 3.78 1.13
C GLY A 114 2.98 2.27 1.02
N LEU A 115 1.84 1.77 0.53
CA LEU A 115 1.61 0.34 0.27
C LEU A 115 1.42 0.08 -1.23
N VAL A 116 2.12 -0.89 -1.77
CA VAL A 116 1.91 -1.41 -3.13
C VAL A 116 1.68 -2.92 -3.05
N ILE A 117 0.64 -3.42 -3.70
CA ILE A 117 0.37 -4.85 -3.83
C ILE A 117 0.04 -5.14 -5.29
N ASP A 118 0.84 -6.00 -5.91
CA ASP A 118 0.61 -6.53 -7.25
C ASP A 118 0.24 -8.02 -7.19
N ILE A 119 -0.74 -8.41 -7.97
CA ILE A 119 -1.20 -9.80 -8.10
C ILE A 119 -0.61 -10.40 -9.38
N TYR A 120 -0.01 -11.56 -9.26
CA TYR A 120 0.53 -12.39 -10.32
C TYR A 120 0.01 -13.81 -10.16
N ALA A 121 -1.03 -14.16 -10.91
CA ALA A 121 -1.78 -15.41 -10.75
C ALA A 121 -2.24 -15.61 -9.29
N CYS A 122 -1.73 -16.62 -8.58
CA CYS A 122 -2.05 -16.91 -7.19
C CYS A 122 -1.05 -16.29 -6.18
N THR A 123 -0.13 -15.42 -6.64
CA THR A 123 0.88 -14.77 -5.78
C THR A 123 0.64 -13.27 -5.69
N ALA A 124 0.54 -12.76 -4.47
CA ALA A 124 0.57 -11.33 -4.18
C ALA A 124 2.00 -10.90 -3.82
N VAL A 125 2.53 -9.90 -4.53
CA VAL A 125 3.82 -9.27 -4.21
C VAL A 125 3.56 -7.94 -3.52
N MET A 126 3.95 -7.84 -2.25
CA MET A 126 3.70 -6.69 -1.39
C MET A 126 4.98 -5.88 -1.16
N GLN A 127 4.90 -4.57 -1.34
CA GLN A 127 5.96 -3.62 -1.01
C GLN A 127 5.46 -2.56 -0.03
N ALA A 128 6.23 -2.34 1.03
CA ALA A 128 6.09 -1.19 1.90
C ALA A 128 7.10 -0.10 1.49
N HIS A 129 6.62 1.13 1.42
CA HIS A 129 7.41 2.33 1.13
C HIS A 129 7.43 3.30 2.32
N SER A 130 6.96 2.84 3.48
CA SER A 130 6.95 3.60 4.75
C SER A 130 7.13 2.67 5.93
N ALA A 131 7.64 3.21 7.04
CA ALA A 131 7.86 2.47 8.28
C ALA A 131 6.56 1.83 8.79
N GLY A 132 5.46 2.57 8.86
CA GLY A 132 4.19 2.04 9.34
C GLY A 132 3.65 0.89 8.50
N MET A 133 3.71 0.98 7.16
CA MET A 133 3.31 -0.13 6.29
C MET A 133 4.21 -1.36 6.44
N HIS A 134 5.49 -1.16 6.77
CA HIS A 134 6.38 -2.29 7.09
C HIS A 134 6.01 -2.95 8.41
N LEU A 135 5.73 -2.16 9.46
CA LEU A 135 5.36 -2.70 10.76
C LEU A 135 4.03 -3.46 10.71
N ASP A 136 3.06 -2.94 9.97
CA ASP A 136 1.74 -3.56 9.80
C ASP A 136 1.69 -4.67 8.74
N ARG A 137 2.82 -5.04 8.11
CA ARG A 137 2.84 -5.99 6.98
C ARG A 137 2.17 -7.34 7.27
N MET A 138 2.27 -7.84 8.50
CA MET A 138 1.63 -9.12 8.88
C MET A 138 0.11 -8.97 8.97
N ALA A 139 -0.38 -7.92 9.63
CA ALA A 139 -1.82 -7.63 9.72
C ALA A 139 -2.43 -7.37 8.32
N ILE A 140 -1.67 -6.69 7.44
CA ILE A 140 -2.07 -6.48 6.05
C ILE A 140 -2.10 -7.80 5.28
N ALA A 141 -1.12 -8.69 5.47
CA ALA A 141 -1.06 -10.00 4.81
C ALA A 141 -2.21 -10.92 5.27
N ASP A 142 -2.54 -10.91 6.56
CA ASP A 142 -3.67 -11.67 7.10
C ASP A 142 -5.00 -11.16 6.52
N ALA A 143 -5.20 -9.85 6.53
CA ALA A 143 -6.38 -9.22 5.93
C ALA A 143 -6.49 -9.49 4.41
N LEU A 144 -5.37 -9.46 3.69
CA LEU A 144 -5.33 -9.79 2.27
C LEU A 144 -5.73 -11.24 2.01
N THR A 145 -5.27 -12.15 2.87
CA THR A 145 -5.66 -13.58 2.81
C THR A 145 -7.16 -13.75 2.99
N GLU A 146 -7.77 -13.04 3.94
CA GLU A 146 -9.22 -13.10 4.15
C GLU A 146 -10.02 -12.52 2.97
N VAL A 147 -9.56 -11.40 2.41
CA VAL A 147 -10.25 -10.71 1.29
C VAL A 147 -10.16 -11.52 -0.01
N MET A 148 -8.99 -12.07 -0.32
CA MET A 148 -8.75 -12.79 -1.57
C MET A 148 -9.14 -14.27 -1.49
N GLY A 149 -9.15 -14.87 -0.29
CA GLY A 149 -9.52 -16.26 -0.08
C GLY A 149 -8.65 -17.21 -0.91
N SER A 150 -9.29 -18.13 -1.63
CA SER A 150 -8.62 -19.13 -2.48
C SER A 150 -8.00 -18.56 -3.77
N GLN A 151 -8.09 -17.26 -4.01
CA GLN A 151 -7.49 -16.63 -5.20
C GLN A 151 -5.99 -16.40 -5.05
N ILE A 152 -5.48 -16.39 -3.81
CA ILE A 152 -4.05 -16.27 -3.53
C ILE A 152 -3.58 -17.40 -2.61
N ASP A 153 -2.48 -18.04 -2.98
CA ASP A 153 -1.80 -19.05 -2.18
C ASP A 153 -0.53 -18.50 -1.53
N ASN A 154 0.05 -17.47 -2.13
CA ASN A 154 1.33 -16.91 -1.72
C ASN A 154 1.25 -15.40 -1.53
N ILE A 155 1.93 -14.90 -0.48
CA ILE A 155 2.22 -13.49 -0.28
C ILE A 155 3.73 -13.36 -0.13
N TYR A 156 4.37 -12.69 -1.08
CA TYR A 156 5.80 -12.40 -1.08
C TYR A 156 6.05 -10.93 -0.71
N TYR A 157 6.78 -10.69 0.35
CA TYR A 157 7.18 -9.36 0.79
C TYR A 157 8.51 -8.97 0.12
N LYS A 158 8.54 -7.80 -0.53
CA LYS A 158 9.68 -7.34 -1.32
C LYS A 158 10.00 -5.88 -1.02
N SER A 159 10.57 -5.61 0.15
CA SER A 159 10.80 -4.24 0.63
C SER A 159 12.23 -3.94 1.07
N GLU A 160 13.18 -4.81 0.78
CA GLU A 160 14.59 -4.64 1.14
C GLU A 160 15.17 -3.27 0.68
N THR A 161 14.71 -2.75 -0.46
CA THR A 161 15.21 -1.51 -1.05
C THR A 161 14.18 -0.39 -1.13
N THR A 162 12.98 -0.56 -0.56
CA THR A 162 11.88 0.39 -0.73
C THR A 162 11.61 1.24 0.50
N LEU A 163 12.11 0.84 1.68
CA LEU A 163 11.94 1.61 2.91
C LEU A 163 12.85 2.85 2.93
N PRO A 164 12.41 3.92 3.58
CA PRO A 164 13.24 5.09 3.79
C PRO A 164 14.48 4.75 4.62
N PHE A 165 15.64 5.18 4.16
CA PHE A 165 16.93 4.93 4.83
C PHE A 165 16.98 5.41 6.30
N LYS A 166 16.24 6.48 6.62
CA LYS A 166 16.20 7.07 7.96
C LYS A 166 15.38 6.29 8.98
N ALA A 167 14.58 5.32 8.55
CA ALA A 167 13.76 4.52 9.46
C ALA A 167 14.55 3.45 10.22
N ASP A 168 15.83 3.28 9.92
CA ASP A 168 16.73 2.26 10.52
C ASP A 168 16.12 0.84 10.54
N LEU A 169 15.26 0.57 9.56
CA LEU A 169 14.61 -0.71 9.35
C LEU A 169 15.34 -1.46 8.25
N TYR A 170 15.67 -2.71 8.50
CA TYR A 170 16.39 -3.59 7.56
C TYR A 170 15.51 -4.77 7.19
N PRO A 171 14.47 -4.57 6.32
CA PRO A 171 13.58 -5.65 5.95
C PRO A 171 14.29 -6.65 5.04
N GLU A 172 14.04 -7.93 5.29
CA GLU A 172 14.42 -8.98 4.37
C GLU A 172 13.24 -9.29 3.43
N ASN A 173 13.55 -9.59 2.16
CA ASN A 173 12.56 -10.10 1.23
C ASN A 173 12.23 -11.56 1.58
N GLY A 174 10.97 -11.95 1.48
CA GLY A 174 10.57 -13.32 1.79
C GLY A 174 9.08 -13.56 1.72
N PHE A 175 8.68 -14.83 1.84
CA PHE A 175 7.28 -15.20 1.91
C PHE A 175 6.70 -14.88 3.29
N LEU A 176 5.59 -14.15 3.32
CA LEU A 176 4.73 -13.99 4.50
C LEU A 176 3.70 -15.11 4.58
N LYS A 177 3.32 -15.68 3.42
CA LYS A 177 2.41 -16.80 3.28
C LYS A 177 2.79 -17.64 2.07
N GLY A 178 2.63 -18.98 2.16
CA GLY A 178 2.93 -19.92 1.09
C GLY A 178 4.43 -20.12 0.88
N GLY A 179 4.87 -20.32 -0.35
CA GLY A 179 6.28 -20.61 -0.68
C GLY A 179 6.49 -21.08 -2.11
N SER A 180 5.42 -21.09 -2.94
CA SER A 180 5.54 -21.47 -4.35
C SER A 180 6.23 -20.38 -5.16
N THR A 181 7.12 -20.79 -6.04
CA THR A 181 7.82 -19.93 -7.01
C THR A 181 7.23 -20.05 -8.41
N ASP A 182 6.02 -20.61 -8.57
CA ASP A 182 5.33 -20.58 -9.85
C ASP A 182 5.00 -19.13 -10.20
N ASN A 183 5.57 -18.67 -11.29
CA ASN A 183 5.58 -17.27 -11.69
C ASN A 183 5.02 -17.07 -13.11
N VAL A 184 4.22 -18.01 -13.61
CA VAL A 184 3.48 -17.84 -14.85
C VAL A 184 2.16 -17.13 -14.58
N ALA A 185 2.02 -15.93 -15.10
CA ALA A 185 0.79 -15.14 -15.00
C ALA A 185 0.25 -14.79 -16.39
N MET A 186 -0.98 -14.32 -16.45
CA MET A 186 -1.69 -14.04 -17.69
C MET A 186 -2.21 -12.61 -17.70
N GLU A 187 -1.93 -11.89 -18.79
CA GLU A 187 -2.49 -10.57 -19.07
C GLU A 187 -3.13 -10.59 -20.47
N TYR A 188 -4.44 -10.33 -20.53
CA TYR A 188 -5.25 -10.37 -21.76
C TYR A 188 -5.07 -11.63 -22.60
N GLY A 189 -5.02 -12.80 -21.96
CA GLY A 189 -4.86 -14.10 -22.60
C GLY A 189 -3.42 -14.46 -22.97
N LEU A 190 -2.46 -13.56 -22.82
CA LEU A 190 -1.03 -13.82 -23.05
C LEU A 190 -0.37 -14.28 -21.75
N LYS A 191 0.40 -15.36 -21.80
CA LYS A 191 1.14 -15.87 -20.64
C LYS A 191 2.52 -15.23 -20.57
N PHE A 192 2.89 -14.80 -19.36
CA PHE A 192 4.18 -14.19 -19.06
C PHE A 192 4.86 -14.95 -17.92
N HIS A 193 6.15 -15.14 -18.04
CA HIS A 193 7.00 -15.58 -16.94
C HIS A 193 7.48 -14.34 -16.18
N ILE A 194 7.05 -14.19 -14.93
CA ILE A 194 7.31 -12.98 -14.14
C ILE A 194 8.34 -13.27 -13.06
N ASP A 195 9.50 -12.65 -13.15
CA ASP A 195 10.54 -12.76 -12.12
C ASP A 195 10.31 -11.72 -11.01
N TRP A 196 9.36 -12.00 -10.11
CA TRP A 196 9.11 -11.15 -8.96
C TRP A 196 10.14 -11.34 -7.83
N LEU A 197 10.96 -12.40 -7.86
CA LEU A 197 12.05 -12.60 -6.89
C LEU A 197 13.22 -11.65 -7.15
N LYS A 198 13.75 -11.65 -8.39
CA LYS A 198 14.95 -10.88 -8.78
C LYS A 198 14.65 -9.68 -9.65
N GLY A 199 13.49 -9.64 -10.29
CA GLY A 199 13.07 -8.55 -11.16
C GLY A 199 12.97 -7.20 -10.44
N GLN A 200 13.05 -6.11 -11.18
CA GLN A 200 12.89 -4.76 -10.64
C GLN A 200 11.49 -4.53 -10.09
N LYS A 201 11.36 -3.69 -9.09
CA LYS A 201 10.07 -3.35 -8.41
C LYS A 201 9.40 -4.65 -7.94
N THR A 202 8.13 -4.85 -8.34
CA THR A 202 7.36 -6.07 -8.04
C THR A 202 7.59 -7.20 -9.05
N GLY A 203 8.33 -6.95 -10.18
CA GLY A 203 8.71 -7.97 -11.16
C GLY A 203 8.15 -7.78 -12.57
N PHE A 204 7.09 -6.98 -12.76
CA PHE A 204 6.47 -6.76 -14.06
C PHE A 204 6.11 -5.27 -14.28
N PHE A 205 6.20 -4.82 -15.54
CA PHE A 205 5.84 -3.46 -15.94
C PHE A 205 4.58 -3.49 -16.81
N TYR A 206 3.43 -3.10 -16.25
CA TYR A 206 2.14 -3.07 -16.95
C TYR A 206 2.07 -2.19 -18.21
N ARG A 207 3.07 -1.34 -18.47
CA ARG A 207 3.14 -0.49 -19.68
C ARG A 207 3.46 -1.25 -20.97
N THR A 208 3.85 -2.51 -20.89
CA THR A 208 4.15 -3.33 -22.08
C THR A 208 2.91 -3.69 -22.89
N HIS A 209 1.71 -3.59 -22.30
CA HIS A 209 0.44 -3.90 -22.94
C HIS A 209 0.20 -3.12 -24.24
N ASP A 210 0.41 -1.79 -24.24
CA ASP A 210 0.20 -0.96 -25.43
C ASP A 210 1.14 -1.32 -26.60
N TYR A 211 2.33 -1.81 -26.30
CA TYR A 211 3.29 -2.23 -27.30
C TYR A 211 2.87 -3.55 -27.96
N TYR A 212 2.47 -4.54 -27.18
CA TYR A 212 2.10 -5.87 -27.69
C TYR A 212 0.77 -5.87 -28.44
N THR A 213 -0.24 -5.14 -27.96
CA THR A 213 -1.54 -5.06 -28.65
C THR A 213 -1.45 -4.36 -30.01
N LYS A 214 -0.57 -3.38 -30.17
CA LYS A 214 -0.35 -2.69 -31.45
C LYS A 214 0.45 -3.48 -32.44
N HIS A 215 1.35 -4.39 -31.99
CA HIS A 215 2.29 -5.11 -32.89
C HIS A 215 1.90 -6.54 -33.17
N ILE A 216 1.09 -7.19 -32.31
CA ILE A 216 0.63 -8.58 -32.54
C ILE A 216 -0.65 -8.63 -33.39
N ARG A 217 -1.51 -7.60 -33.36
CA ARG A 217 -2.72 -7.51 -34.21
C ARG A 217 -2.44 -7.13 -35.66
N SER A 218 -1.20 -6.82 -36.03
CA SER A 218 -0.80 -6.44 -37.40
C SER A 218 -0.07 -7.55 -38.15
N ARG A 219 -0.17 -8.81 -37.71
CA ARG A 219 0.35 -10.00 -38.45
C ARG A 219 -0.75 -11.01 -38.69
#